data_9bc9f237c960d3b9d5444f69944c5351
#
_entry.id   9bc9f237c960d3b9d5444f69944c5351
#
_cell.length_a   1.000
_cell.length_b   1.000
_cell.length_c   1.000
_cell.angle_alpha   90.00
_cell.angle_beta   90.00
_cell.angle_gamma   90.00
#
_symmetry.space_group_name_H-M   'P 1'
#
loop_
_entity.id
_entity.type
_entity.pdbx_description
1 polymer ?
#
loop_
_entity_poly.entity_id
_entity_poly.type
_entity_poly.pdbx_seq_one_letter_code
_entity_poly.pdbx_strand_id
1 'polypeptide(L)'
;MLSSGRTATRLPAQDLERARRFYSEKLGLEPVEERPGGLLYRCGDSEFALFASAGAASGDHTQMAWEVDDIDATVRELRDRGVVFEEYDFPGMRTVDGVAEIEGNYLSKGGIGERAVWFHDSEGNLLGIGQPVT
;
A
#
# COMPACT_ATOMS: atom_id res chain seq x y z
N MET A 1 21.85 18.12 2.80
CA MET A 1 20.54 18.50 2.25
C MET A 1 19.72 17.24 2.02
N LEU A 2 18.68 17.32 1.18
CA LEU A 2 17.75 16.17 1.01
C LEU A 2 18.42 14.93 0.44
N SER A 3 19.42 15.08 -0.42
CA SER A 3 20.13 13.95 -1.00
C SER A 3 20.89 13.10 0.01
N SER A 4 21.17 13.62 1.18
CA SER A 4 21.82 12.87 2.28
C SER A 4 20.82 12.47 3.37
N GLY A 5 19.55 12.85 3.21
CA GLY A 5 18.49 12.44 4.10
C GLY A 5 17.98 11.04 3.75
N ARG A 6 17.07 10.54 4.57
CA ARG A 6 16.34 9.29 4.30
C ARG A 6 14.88 9.61 4.09
N THR A 7 14.27 8.93 3.13
CA THR A 7 12.83 9.06 2.96
C THR A 7 12.10 8.32 4.07
N ALA A 8 10.97 8.87 4.49
CA ALA A 8 10.15 8.26 5.54
C ALA A 8 8.70 8.34 5.09
N THR A 9 8.11 7.17 4.83
CA THR A 9 6.70 7.09 4.43
C THR A 9 5.82 7.28 5.64
N ARG A 10 4.86 8.19 5.55
CA ARG A 10 3.90 8.47 6.61
C ARG A 10 2.50 8.56 6.06
N LEU A 11 1.58 7.83 6.66
CA LEU A 11 0.18 7.78 6.27
C LEU A 11 -0.68 8.38 7.38
N PRO A 12 -1.61 9.28 7.05
CA PRO A 12 -2.50 9.86 8.06
C PRO A 12 -3.58 8.88 8.50
N ALA A 13 -3.95 8.98 9.76
CA ALA A 13 -5.07 8.23 10.32
C ALA A 13 -5.90 9.16 11.22
N GLN A 14 -7.18 9.33 10.89
CA GLN A 14 -8.05 10.11 11.76
C GLN A 14 -8.38 9.37 13.05
N ASP A 15 -8.40 8.03 12.97
CA ASP A 15 -8.63 7.16 14.12
C ASP A 15 -7.53 6.09 14.14
N LEU A 16 -6.52 6.33 14.97
CA LEU A 16 -5.34 5.47 15.00
C LEU A 16 -5.66 4.05 15.50
N GLU A 17 -6.61 3.89 16.41
CA GLU A 17 -7.05 2.58 16.87
C GLU A 17 -7.75 1.79 15.75
N ARG A 18 -8.61 2.45 14.98
CA ARG A 18 -9.28 1.84 13.84
C ARG A 18 -8.26 1.43 12.79
N ALA A 19 -7.29 2.29 12.51
CA ALA A 19 -6.21 1.99 11.58
C ALA A 19 -5.40 0.78 12.06
N ARG A 20 -5.04 0.75 13.33
CA ARG A 20 -4.31 -0.38 13.90
C ARG A 20 -5.05 -1.70 13.70
N ARG A 21 -6.35 -1.71 13.95
CA ARG A 21 -7.17 -2.92 13.73
C ARG A 21 -7.19 -3.34 12.27
N PHE A 22 -7.34 -2.38 11.35
CA PHE A 22 -7.35 -2.69 9.92
C PHE A 22 -6.02 -3.33 9.50
N TYR A 23 -4.90 -2.72 9.87
CA TYR A 23 -3.59 -3.25 9.47
C TYR A 23 -3.32 -4.61 10.08
N SER A 24 -3.76 -4.86 11.30
CA SER A 24 -3.64 -6.17 11.94
C SER A 24 -4.55 -7.22 11.28
N GLU A 25 -5.84 -6.94 11.20
CA GLU A 25 -6.83 -7.92 10.76
C GLU A 25 -6.79 -8.15 9.26
N LYS A 26 -6.66 -7.08 8.47
CA LYS A 26 -6.74 -7.14 7.01
C LYS A 26 -5.39 -7.34 6.34
N LEU A 27 -4.34 -6.76 6.88
CA LEU A 27 -3.02 -6.82 6.26
C LEU A 27 -2.05 -7.75 6.99
N GLY A 28 -2.40 -8.21 8.19
CA GLY A 28 -1.54 -9.08 8.98
C GLY A 28 -0.29 -8.37 9.52
N LEU A 29 -0.36 -7.05 9.70
CA LEU A 29 0.78 -6.25 10.13
C LEU A 29 0.57 -5.73 11.55
N GLU A 30 1.57 -5.97 12.42
CA GLU A 30 1.58 -5.43 13.76
C GLU A 30 2.67 -4.36 13.86
N PRO A 31 2.43 -3.26 14.58
CA PRO A 31 3.46 -2.23 14.71
C PRO A 31 4.64 -2.76 15.52
N VAL A 32 5.84 -2.37 15.11
CA VAL A 32 7.08 -2.69 15.83
C VAL A 32 7.39 -1.66 16.92
N GLU A 33 6.75 -0.49 16.83
CA GLU A 33 6.91 0.57 17.82
C GLU A 33 5.61 1.38 17.88
N GLU A 34 5.23 1.77 19.09
CA GLU A 34 4.05 2.60 19.33
C GLU A 34 4.46 3.82 20.14
N ARG A 35 3.92 4.98 19.75
CA ARG A 35 4.07 6.23 20.46
C ARG A 35 2.71 6.91 20.54
N PRO A 36 2.48 7.82 21.50
CA PRO A 36 1.31 8.67 21.41
C PRO A 36 1.29 9.38 20.04
N GLY A 37 0.22 9.14 19.28
CA GLY A 37 0.06 9.74 17.95
C GLY A 37 0.76 9.04 16.80
N GLY A 38 1.36 7.86 17.01
CA GLY A 38 2.01 7.17 15.90
C GLY A 38 2.26 5.68 16.10
N LEU A 39 2.23 4.95 14.98
CA LEU A 39 2.55 3.52 14.92
C LEU A 39 3.59 3.31 13.82
N LEU A 40 4.66 2.59 14.13
CA LEU A 40 5.71 2.28 13.16
C LEU A 40 5.58 0.81 12.75
N TYR A 41 5.60 0.58 11.44
CA TYR A 41 5.54 -0.76 10.84
C TYR A 41 6.82 -1.06 10.08
N ARG A 42 7.23 -2.31 10.08
CA ARG A 42 8.39 -2.76 9.31
C ARG A 42 7.99 -3.87 8.36
N CYS A 43 8.40 -3.72 7.09
CA CYS A 43 8.17 -4.69 6.03
C CYS A 43 9.51 -4.99 5.37
N GLY A 44 10.05 -6.20 5.60
CA GLY A 44 11.40 -6.50 5.16
C GLY A 44 12.40 -5.52 5.78
N ASP A 45 13.16 -4.83 4.94
CA ASP A 45 14.12 -3.81 5.37
C ASP A 45 13.58 -2.38 5.25
N SER A 46 12.29 -2.24 5.01
CA SER A 46 11.65 -0.93 4.87
C SER A 46 10.67 -0.66 6.00
N GLU A 47 10.34 0.60 6.19
CA GLU A 47 9.45 1.03 7.27
C GLU A 47 8.46 2.07 6.77
N PHE A 48 7.28 2.09 7.38
CA PHE A 48 6.32 3.19 7.23
C PHE A 48 5.63 3.43 8.57
N ALA A 49 5.03 4.59 8.71
CA ALA A 49 4.34 4.95 9.93
C ALA A 49 2.92 5.42 9.64
N LEU A 50 2.02 5.11 10.55
CA LEU A 50 0.71 5.75 10.63
C LEU A 50 0.82 6.85 11.70
N PHE A 51 0.25 8.01 11.44
CA PHE A 51 0.24 9.09 12.42
C PHE A 51 -1.15 9.67 12.57
N ALA A 52 -1.47 10.09 13.80
CA ALA A 52 -2.76 10.69 14.10
C ALA A 52 -2.88 12.02 13.34
N SER A 53 -3.97 12.19 12.62
CA SER A 53 -4.20 13.36 11.77
C SER A 53 -5.62 13.86 11.94
N ALA A 54 -5.79 15.18 11.95
CA ALA A 54 -7.12 15.79 11.94
C ALA A 54 -7.76 15.70 10.56
N GLY A 55 -6.95 15.68 9.49
CA GLY A 55 -7.44 15.64 8.12
C GLY A 55 -7.49 14.24 7.56
N ALA A 56 -8.51 13.98 6.72
CA ALA A 56 -8.65 12.72 6.02
C ALA A 56 -7.76 12.69 4.77
N ALA A 57 -7.39 11.48 4.34
CA ALA A 57 -6.74 11.28 3.05
C ALA A 57 -7.74 11.61 1.92
N SER A 58 -7.23 12.08 0.78
CA SER A 58 -8.08 12.36 -0.38
C SER A 58 -8.64 11.09 -1.02
N GLY A 59 -7.89 9.99 -0.95
CA GLY A 59 -8.30 8.72 -1.56
C GLY A 59 -8.16 8.68 -3.08
N ASP A 60 -7.68 9.74 -3.70
CA ASP A 60 -7.70 9.90 -5.15
C ASP A 60 -6.41 9.45 -5.85
N HIS A 61 -5.37 9.16 -5.10
CA HIS A 61 -4.08 8.76 -5.68
C HIS A 61 -3.36 7.81 -4.73
N THR A 62 -2.49 6.99 -5.29
CA THR A 62 -1.69 6.06 -4.50
C THR A 62 -0.74 6.83 -3.59
N GLN A 63 -0.85 6.58 -2.29
CA GLN A 63 -0.02 7.25 -1.28
C GLN A 63 1.20 6.41 -0.89
N MET A 64 1.08 5.10 -0.98
CA MET A 64 2.15 4.17 -0.69
C MET A 64 1.87 2.86 -1.42
N ALA A 65 2.91 2.12 -1.75
CA ALA A 65 2.77 0.81 -2.36
C ALA A 65 3.81 -0.16 -1.78
N TRP A 66 3.45 -1.45 -1.79
CA TRP A 66 4.37 -2.54 -1.53
C TRP A 66 4.80 -3.16 -2.85
N GLU A 67 6.06 -3.57 -2.92
CA GLU A 67 6.54 -4.44 -3.98
C GLU A 67 6.55 -5.86 -3.43
N VAL A 68 6.00 -6.81 -4.18
CA VAL A 68 5.95 -8.22 -3.79
C VAL A 68 6.47 -9.10 -4.92
N ASP A 69 6.88 -10.33 -4.57
CA ASP A 69 7.41 -11.27 -5.54
C ASP A 69 6.30 -12.11 -6.20
N ASP A 70 5.17 -12.29 -5.53
CA ASP A 70 4.04 -13.08 -6.03
C ASP A 70 2.72 -12.37 -5.70
N ILE A 71 2.26 -11.57 -6.64
CA ILE A 71 1.05 -10.77 -6.44
C ILE A 71 -0.20 -11.66 -6.35
N ASP A 72 -0.25 -12.77 -7.07
CA ASP A 72 -1.42 -13.64 -7.03
C ASP A 72 -1.60 -14.26 -5.64
N ALA A 73 -0.52 -14.73 -5.03
CA ALA A 73 -0.57 -15.26 -3.66
C ALA A 73 -0.94 -14.17 -2.66
N THR A 74 -0.36 -12.98 -2.81
CA THR A 74 -0.65 -11.84 -1.93
C THR A 74 -2.13 -11.45 -2.01
N VAL A 75 -2.67 -11.35 -3.22
CA VAL A 75 -4.08 -11.00 -3.43
C VAL A 75 -5.00 -12.06 -2.81
N ARG A 76 -4.70 -13.34 -2.98
CA ARG A 76 -5.51 -14.41 -2.37
C ARG A 76 -5.54 -14.28 -0.86
N GLU A 77 -4.39 -14.09 -0.23
CA GLU A 77 -4.31 -13.94 1.22
C GLU A 77 -5.10 -12.73 1.71
N LEU A 78 -4.94 -11.60 1.04
CA LEU A 78 -5.63 -10.37 1.45
C LEU A 78 -7.13 -10.47 1.24
N ARG A 79 -7.59 -11.11 0.16
CA ARG A 79 -9.02 -11.37 -0.04
C ARG A 79 -9.58 -12.28 1.06
N ASP A 80 -8.84 -13.28 1.47
CA ASP A 80 -9.26 -14.17 2.56
C ASP A 80 -9.37 -13.40 3.88
N ARG A 81 -8.62 -12.32 4.04
CA ARG A 81 -8.72 -11.44 5.21
C ARG A 81 -9.80 -10.37 5.06
N GLY A 82 -10.48 -10.31 3.92
CA GLY A 82 -11.57 -9.39 3.68
C GLY A 82 -11.19 -8.06 3.02
N VAL A 83 -9.99 -7.98 2.43
CA VAL A 83 -9.62 -6.80 1.64
C VAL A 83 -10.40 -6.78 0.33
N VAL A 84 -10.96 -5.63 -0.01
CA VAL A 84 -11.68 -5.41 -1.27
C VAL A 84 -10.80 -4.56 -2.18
N PHE A 85 -10.44 -5.11 -3.33
CA PHE A 85 -9.59 -4.39 -4.29
C PHE A 85 -10.43 -3.51 -5.19
N GLU A 86 -9.86 -2.36 -5.57
CA GLU A 86 -10.49 -1.42 -6.48
C GLU A 86 -10.47 -1.96 -7.90
N GLU A 87 -11.47 -1.56 -8.68
CA GLU A 87 -11.54 -1.87 -10.11
C GLU A 87 -11.48 -0.58 -10.91
N TYR A 88 -10.65 -0.56 -11.94
CA TYR A 88 -10.47 0.60 -12.80
C TYR A 88 -10.61 0.20 -14.27
N ASP A 89 -11.16 1.11 -15.07
CA ASP A 89 -11.25 0.94 -16.52
C ASP A 89 -11.13 2.30 -17.18
N PHE A 90 -9.90 2.69 -17.52
CA PHE A 90 -9.67 3.90 -18.29
C PHE A 90 -8.49 3.70 -19.24
N PRO A 91 -8.32 4.61 -20.23
CA PRO A 91 -7.28 4.42 -21.25
C PRO A 91 -5.90 4.16 -20.65
N GLY A 92 -5.28 3.06 -21.08
CA GLY A 92 -3.96 2.67 -20.60
C GLY A 92 -3.94 1.87 -19.31
N MET A 93 -5.10 1.72 -18.63
CA MET A 93 -5.12 0.96 -17.38
C MET A 93 -6.48 0.35 -17.14
N ARG A 94 -6.54 -0.97 -17.11
CA ARG A 94 -7.75 -1.72 -16.85
C ARG A 94 -7.44 -2.87 -15.90
N THR A 95 -8.25 -3.02 -14.85
CA THR A 95 -8.15 -4.15 -13.94
C THR A 95 -9.06 -5.29 -14.39
N VAL A 96 -8.61 -6.52 -14.15
CA VAL A 96 -9.41 -7.73 -14.29
C VAL A 96 -9.27 -8.49 -12.97
N ASP A 97 -10.37 -8.66 -12.25
CA ASP A 97 -10.36 -9.21 -10.89
C ASP A 97 -9.40 -8.43 -9.97
N GLY A 98 -9.42 -7.10 -10.10
CA GLY A 98 -8.60 -6.19 -9.32
C GLY A 98 -7.17 -5.99 -9.83
N VAL A 99 -6.70 -6.81 -10.76
CA VAL A 99 -5.30 -6.77 -11.22
C VAL A 99 -5.19 -6.06 -12.55
N ALA A 100 -4.31 -5.04 -12.61
CA ALA A 100 -3.94 -4.38 -13.84
C ALA A 100 -2.58 -4.88 -14.31
N GLU A 101 -2.42 -5.02 -15.62
CA GLU A 101 -1.13 -5.26 -16.26
C GLU A 101 -0.70 -3.97 -16.92
N ILE A 102 0.42 -3.43 -16.48
CA ILE A 102 0.92 -2.13 -16.93
C ILE A 102 2.21 -2.34 -17.68
N GLU A 103 2.27 -1.86 -18.92
CA GLU A 103 3.48 -1.92 -19.73
C GLU A 103 4.46 -0.85 -19.29
N GLY A 104 5.74 -1.16 -19.40
CA GLY A 104 6.80 -0.22 -19.13
C GLY A 104 7.78 -0.74 -18.09
N ASN A 105 8.78 0.06 -17.81
CA ASN A 105 9.83 -0.31 -16.89
C ASN A 105 9.37 -0.05 -15.45
N TYR A 106 9.27 -1.11 -14.66
CA TYR A 106 9.02 -0.95 -13.22
C TYR A 106 10.16 -0.14 -12.61
N LEU A 107 9.82 0.86 -11.82
CA LEU A 107 10.79 1.83 -11.29
C LEU A 107 12.04 1.15 -10.74
N SER A 108 13.16 1.43 -11.37
CA SER A 108 14.50 0.93 -11.02
C SER A 108 14.69 -0.58 -11.07
N LYS A 109 13.74 -1.34 -11.65
CA LYS A 109 13.83 -2.81 -11.71
C LYS A 109 14.17 -3.33 -13.11
N GLY A 110 14.21 -2.49 -14.12
CA GLY A 110 14.58 -2.90 -15.47
C GLY A 110 13.62 -3.87 -16.14
N GLY A 111 12.39 -3.94 -15.68
CA GLY A 111 11.41 -4.86 -16.21
C GLY A 111 10.67 -4.33 -17.42
N ILE A 112 9.81 -5.16 -18.01
CA ILE A 112 8.99 -4.79 -19.16
C ILE A 112 7.59 -4.36 -18.76
N GLY A 113 7.26 -4.43 -17.46
CA GLY A 113 5.96 -4.01 -16.95
C GLY A 113 5.80 -4.33 -15.48
N GLU A 114 4.57 -4.13 -15.00
CA GLU A 114 4.19 -4.56 -13.66
C GLU A 114 2.75 -5.08 -13.65
N ARG A 115 2.46 -5.92 -12.67
CA ARG A 115 1.10 -6.28 -12.30
C ARG A 115 0.80 -5.61 -10.99
N ALA A 116 -0.35 -4.96 -10.89
CA ALA A 116 -0.65 -4.11 -9.75
C ALA A 116 -2.09 -4.22 -9.31
N VAL A 117 -2.32 -4.02 -8.01
CA VAL A 117 -3.65 -3.95 -7.39
C VAL A 117 -3.70 -2.74 -6.47
N TRP A 118 -4.91 -2.26 -6.18
CA TRP A 118 -5.12 -1.12 -5.28
C TRP A 118 -6.27 -1.40 -4.34
N PHE A 119 -6.16 -0.85 -3.14
CA PHE A 119 -7.23 -0.92 -2.14
C PHE A 119 -7.13 0.29 -1.22
N HIS A 120 -8.22 0.60 -0.52
CA HIS A 120 -8.21 1.64 0.50
C HIS A 120 -8.05 1.00 1.89
N ASP A 121 -7.29 1.66 2.76
CA ASP A 121 -7.28 1.28 4.16
C ASP A 121 -8.50 1.87 4.88
N SER A 122 -8.61 1.65 6.19
CA SER A 122 -9.75 2.14 6.99
C SER A 122 -9.79 3.66 7.10
N GLU A 123 -8.71 4.34 6.74
CA GLU A 123 -8.58 5.81 6.86
C GLU A 123 -8.71 6.52 5.52
N GLY A 124 -9.04 5.79 4.46
CA GLY A 124 -9.19 6.33 3.13
C GLY A 124 -7.90 6.51 2.36
N ASN A 125 -6.79 6.00 2.85
CA ASN A 125 -5.54 6.01 2.09
C ASN A 125 -5.63 5.00 0.95
N LEU A 126 -5.34 5.44 -0.27
CA LEU A 126 -5.25 4.55 -1.41
C LEU A 126 -3.86 3.93 -1.44
N LEU A 127 -3.80 2.62 -1.36
CA LEU A 127 -2.56 1.87 -1.27
C LEU A 127 -2.47 0.92 -2.46
N GLY A 128 -1.24 0.69 -2.93
CA GLY A 128 -0.98 -0.20 -4.05
C GLY A 128 -0.08 -1.36 -3.67
N ILE A 129 -0.16 -2.42 -4.47
CA ILE A 129 0.77 -3.55 -4.41
C ILE A 129 1.18 -3.85 -5.83
N GLY A 130 2.47 -3.97 -6.08
CA GLY A 130 2.99 -4.22 -7.41
C GLY A 130 4.00 -5.36 -7.43
N GLN A 131 4.02 -6.05 -8.57
CA GLN A 131 5.02 -7.06 -8.88
C GLN A 131 5.66 -6.70 -10.21
N PRO A 132 6.99 -6.50 -10.25
CA PRO A 132 7.65 -6.23 -11.52
C PRO A 132 7.58 -7.46 -12.44
N VAL A 133 7.42 -7.21 -13.73
CA VAL A 133 7.45 -8.24 -14.79
C VAL A 133 8.74 -8.06 -15.58
N THR A 134 9.54 -9.10 -15.61
CA THR A 134 10.87 -9.06 -16.27
C THR A 134 10.95 -9.92 -17.54
#